data_ef506ec757ff95573ba7b53f5af2e5c8
#
_entry.id   ef506ec757ff95573ba7b53f5af2e5c8
#
_cell.length_a   1.000
_cell.length_b   1.000
_cell.length_c   1.000
_cell.angle_alpha   90.00
_cell.angle_beta   90.00
_cell.angle_gamma   90.00
#
_symmetry.space_group_name_H-M   'P 1'
#
loop_
_entity.id
_entity.type
_entity.pdbx_description
1 polymer ?
#
loop_
_entity_poly.entity_id
_entity_poly.type
_entity_poly.pdbx_seq_one_letter_code
_entity_poly.pdbx_strand_id
1 'polypeptide(L)'
;MHVAKVDARFNPIIFIAIGCANLLAIGGGGVMVIHGHLTLGQLTSFVMYLGLMIWPMLALAWMFNIVERGSAAYSRIRSMLSEQSTVTDGDKTLPEGRGELIVNVESFAYSEDTHPVLYNVNFNLAPGQMLGLCGPTGSGKSALLSLIQRQFDPDRGEISFHGISLRELRLDEWRTRLAVVSQTPFLFSDSVAMNIALGKPDATQEDIERVAKLASVHEDILRLPEGYQTEVGERGVMLSGGQKQRISIARALLLNAEILILDDALSAVDGRTEYQILHNLREWGQNRTVIISAHRLSALTEASEILVLQQGVVAQRGQHTELSQQSGWYRDMHRFQQIEAQLDEPDTQTQEPDNA
;
A
#
# COMPACT_ATOMS: atom_id res chain seq x y z
N MET A 1 17.91 -24.33 -1.27
CA MET A 1 18.45 -25.62 -1.78
C MET A 1 19.85 -25.96 -1.25
N HIS A 2 20.78 -25.03 -1.07
CA HIS A 2 22.13 -25.30 -0.55
C HIS A 2 22.17 -25.85 0.88
N VAL A 3 21.39 -25.26 1.81
CA VAL A 3 21.35 -25.64 3.24
C VAL A 3 20.88 -27.08 3.41
N ALA A 4 19.81 -27.50 2.72
CA ALA A 4 19.28 -28.86 2.79
C ALA A 4 20.29 -29.94 2.30
N LYS A 5 21.18 -29.60 1.35
CA LYS A 5 22.24 -30.51 0.87
C LYS A 5 23.39 -30.64 1.88
N VAL A 6 23.67 -29.61 2.64
CA VAL A 6 24.68 -29.61 3.70
C VAL A 6 24.17 -30.43 4.88
N ASP A 7 22.94 -30.18 5.33
CA ASP A 7 22.31 -30.94 6.43
C ASP A 7 22.17 -32.43 6.12
N ALA A 8 21.86 -32.79 4.87
CA ALA A 8 21.76 -34.19 4.47
C ALA A 8 23.12 -34.95 4.51
N ARG A 9 24.24 -34.23 4.42
CA ARG A 9 25.59 -34.85 4.49
C ARG A 9 26.16 -34.92 5.91
N PHE A 10 25.60 -34.13 6.82
CA PHE A 10 26.13 -34.00 8.19
C PHE A 10 26.00 -35.32 8.97
N ASN A 11 24.81 -35.93 8.97
CA ASN A 11 24.56 -37.19 9.69
C ASN A 11 25.45 -38.37 9.20
N PRO A 12 25.59 -38.66 7.88
CA PRO A 12 26.47 -39.70 7.41
C PRO A 12 27.95 -39.52 7.84
N ILE A 13 28.46 -38.28 7.82
CA ILE A 13 29.83 -37.98 8.21
C ILE A 13 30.04 -38.27 9.71
N ILE A 14 29.10 -37.91 10.57
CA ILE A 14 29.18 -38.21 12.01
C ILE A 14 29.17 -39.70 12.26
N PHE A 15 28.28 -40.48 11.62
CA PHE A 15 28.23 -41.91 11.78
C PHE A 15 29.52 -42.62 11.31
N ILE A 16 30.11 -42.17 10.22
CA ILE A 16 31.39 -42.68 9.73
C ILE A 16 32.50 -42.36 10.74
N ALA A 17 32.57 -41.13 11.27
CA ALA A 17 33.57 -40.74 12.26
C ALA A 17 33.47 -41.59 13.54
N ILE A 18 32.23 -41.79 14.06
CA ILE A 18 31.98 -42.66 15.21
C ILE A 18 32.39 -44.11 14.91
N GLY A 19 32.03 -44.62 13.74
CA GLY A 19 32.43 -45.96 13.29
C GLY A 19 33.95 -46.15 13.25
N CYS A 20 34.66 -45.18 12.68
CA CYS A 20 36.12 -45.17 12.63
C CYS A 20 36.75 -45.12 14.05
N ALA A 21 36.20 -44.27 14.94
CA ALA A 21 36.67 -44.17 16.33
C ALA A 21 36.53 -45.51 17.06
N ASN A 22 35.37 -46.16 16.93
CA ASN A 22 35.16 -47.50 17.54
C ASN A 22 36.09 -48.56 16.94
N LEU A 23 36.30 -48.59 15.63
CA LEU A 23 37.24 -49.52 14.98
C LEU A 23 38.66 -49.31 15.51
N LEU A 24 39.13 -48.07 15.61
CA LEU A 24 40.43 -47.75 16.16
C LEU A 24 40.56 -48.13 17.64
N ALA A 25 39.53 -47.87 18.43
CA ALA A 25 39.50 -48.22 19.86
C ALA A 25 39.57 -49.72 20.06
N ILE A 26 38.76 -50.51 19.36
CA ILE A 26 38.74 -51.96 19.46
C ILE A 26 40.00 -52.58 18.87
N GLY A 27 40.42 -52.16 17.67
CA GLY A 27 41.58 -52.67 16.99
C GLY A 27 42.90 -52.34 17.71
N GLY A 28 43.12 -51.06 18.02
CA GLY A 28 44.33 -50.60 18.73
C GLY A 28 44.34 -51.08 20.20
N GLY A 29 43.17 -50.97 20.90
CA GLY A 29 43.04 -51.47 22.24
C GLY A 29 43.19 -52.98 22.37
N GLY A 30 42.70 -53.74 21.37
CA GLY A 30 42.91 -55.22 21.30
C GLY A 30 44.38 -55.59 21.18
N VAL A 31 45.17 -54.91 20.36
CA VAL A 31 46.64 -55.10 20.27
C VAL A 31 47.31 -54.80 21.61
N MET A 32 46.89 -53.72 22.29
CA MET A 32 47.46 -53.38 23.62
C MET A 32 47.11 -54.43 24.72
N VAL A 33 45.95 -55.07 24.63
CA VAL A 33 45.54 -56.19 25.52
C VAL A 33 46.44 -57.41 25.27
N ILE A 34 46.68 -57.76 23.99
CA ILE A 34 47.55 -58.88 23.61
C ILE A 34 49.00 -58.69 24.13
N HIS A 35 49.51 -57.47 24.10
CA HIS A 35 50.84 -57.15 24.61
C HIS A 35 50.88 -56.88 26.12
N GLY A 36 49.78 -57.08 26.85
CA GLY A 36 49.71 -56.94 28.31
C GLY A 36 49.73 -55.51 28.85
N HIS A 37 49.58 -54.50 27.97
CA HIS A 37 49.54 -53.06 28.33
C HIS A 37 48.17 -52.61 28.83
N LEU A 38 47.09 -53.31 28.51
CA LEU A 38 45.73 -53.05 28.93
C LEU A 38 45.04 -54.37 29.38
N THR A 39 44.16 -54.26 30.35
CA THR A 39 43.26 -55.37 30.67
C THR A 39 42.01 -55.32 29.78
N LEU A 40 41.35 -56.46 29.59
CA LEU A 40 40.10 -56.53 28.81
C LEU A 40 39.02 -55.63 29.42
N GLY A 41 38.96 -55.52 30.78
CA GLY A 41 38.02 -54.62 31.49
C GLY A 41 38.27 -53.15 31.20
N GLN A 42 39.53 -52.74 31.12
CA GLN A 42 39.89 -51.34 30.75
C GLN A 42 39.48 -51.00 29.30
N LEU A 43 39.70 -51.93 28.37
CA LEU A 43 39.29 -51.74 26.98
C LEU A 43 37.77 -51.60 26.87
N THR A 44 37.03 -52.50 27.55
CA THR A 44 35.55 -52.46 27.56
C THR A 44 35.04 -51.16 28.16
N SER A 45 35.63 -50.71 29.29
CA SER A 45 35.26 -49.44 29.91
C SER A 45 35.53 -48.25 28.97
N PHE A 46 36.67 -48.27 28.25
CA PHE A 46 37.01 -47.23 27.29
C PHE A 46 35.99 -47.13 26.16
N VAL A 47 35.60 -48.27 25.55
CA VAL A 47 34.58 -48.32 24.49
C VAL A 47 33.22 -47.86 25.01
N MET A 48 32.84 -48.21 26.23
CA MET A 48 31.58 -47.73 26.87
C MET A 48 31.63 -46.22 27.08
N TYR A 49 32.73 -45.64 27.58
CA TYR A 49 32.87 -44.20 27.75
C TYR A 49 32.85 -43.46 26.42
N LEU A 50 33.49 -44.03 25.38
CA LEU A 50 33.43 -43.47 24.01
C LEU A 50 31.98 -43.38 23.52
N GLY A 51 31.20 -44.45 23.74
CA GLY A 51 29.76 -44.46 23.42
C GLY A 51 28.94 -43.43 24.20
N LEU A 52 29.22 -43.26 25.48
CA LEU A 52 28.55 -42.28 26.35
C LEU A 52 28.84 -40.82 25.94
N MET A 53 30.01 -40.54 25.32
CA MET A 53 30.38 -39.22 24.86
C MET A 53 29.62 -38.76 23.58
N ILE A 54 29.03 -39.68 22.82
CA ILE A 54 28.35 -39.38 21.56
C ILE A 54 27.21 -38.40 21.76
N TRP A 55 26.33 -38.64 22.73
CA TRP A 55 25.16 -37.79 23.02
C TRP A 55 25.53 -36.34 23.40
N PRO A 56 26.44 -36.09 24.35
CA PRO A 56 26.88 -34.72 24.64
C PRO A 56 27.47 -33.99 23.44
N MET A 57 28.23 -34.69 22.60
CA MET A 57 28.82 -34.09 21.42
C MET A 57 27.76 -33.73 20.33
N LEU A 58 26.78 -34.61 20.13
CA LEU A 58 25.63 -34.31 19.27
C LEU A 58 24.79 -33.16 19.80
N ALA A 59 24.57 -33.11 21.11
CA ALA A 59 23.84 -32.03 21.75
C ALA A 59 24.52 -30.67 21.56
N LEU A 60 25.85 -30.63 21.67
CA LEU A 60 26.63 -29.43 21.36
C LEU A 60 26.49 -29.01 19.90
N ALA A 61 26.58 -29.97 18.96
CA ALA A 61 26.39 -29.69 17.54
C ALA A 61 25.00 -29.12 17.24
N TRP A 62 23.94 -29.66 17.84
CA TRP A 62 22.59 -29.12 17.72
C TRP A 62 22.45 -27.74 18.36
N MET A 63 23.08 -27.51 19.51
CA MET A 63 23.09 -26.19 20.17
C MET A 63 23.69 -25.13 19.24
N PHE A 64 24.84 -25.40 18.60
CA PHE A 64 25.43 -24.47 17.63
C PHE A 64 24.50 -24.17 16.47
N ASN A 65 23.83 -25.18 15.89
CA ASN A 65 22.85 -24.97 14.82
C ASN A 65 21.67 -24.09 15.27
N ILE A 66 21.14 -24.30 16.49
CA ILE A 66 20.05 -23.51 17.05
C ILE A 66 20.51 -22.05 17.25
N VAL A 67 21.70 -21.85 17.80
CA VAL A 67 22.27 -20.51 18.03
C VAL A 67 22.49 -19.77 16.71
N GLU A 68 23.05 -20.43 15.69
CA GLU A 68 23.24 -19.83 14.37
C GLU A 68 21.92 -19.41 13.72
N ARG A 69 20.92 -20.30 13.71
CA ARG A 69 19.60 -19.98 13.17
C ARG A 69 18.93 -18.86 13.96
N GLY A 70 19.05 -18.89 15.29
CA GLY A 70 18.54 -17.84 16.19
C GLY A 70 19.23 -16.49 15.93
N SER A 71 20.55 -16.49 15.80
CA SER A 71 21.33 -15.30 15.50
C SER A 71 20.97 -14.69 14.14
N ALA A 72 20.82 -15.52 13.11
CA ALA A 72 20.40 -15.06 11.79
C ALA A 72 18.98 -14.46 11.79
N ALA A 73 18.04 -15.08 12.55
CA ALA A 73 16.70 -14.54 12.72
C ALA A 73 16.71 -13.22 13.50
N TYR A 74 17.46 -13.16 14.60
CA TYR A 74 17.64 -11.97 15.41
C TYR A 74 18.27 -10.82 14.60
N SER A 75 19.29 -11.11 13.79
CA SER A 75 19.91 -10.10 12.93
C SER A 75 18.91 -9.48 11.95
N ARG A 76 18.03 -10.29 11.32
CA ARG A 76 16.97 -9.79 10.43
C ARG A 76 15.97 -8.90 11.18
N ILE A 77 15.52 -9.34 12.36
CA ILE A 77 14.60 -8.54 13.18
C ILE A 77 15.27 -7.23 13.62
N ARG A 78 16.55 -7.30 14.06
CA ARG A 78 17.31 -6.12 14.49
C ARG A 78 17.49 -5.13 13.33
N SER A 79 17.82 -5.61 12.13
CA SER A 79 17.94 -4.77 10.94
C SER A 79 16.62 -4.03 10.67
N MET A 80 15.48 -4.74 10.72
CA MET A 80 14.15 -4.16 10.51
C MET A 80 13.79 -3.13 11.60
N LEU A 81 14.09 -3.42 12.87
CA LEU A 81 13.85 -2.50 13.98
C LEU A 81 14.81 -1.31 14.02
N SER A 82 15.99 -1.42 13.41
CA SER A 82 16.97 -0.34 13.33
C SER A 82 16.75 0.60 12.14
N GLU A 83 15.83 0.26 11.23
CA GLU A 83 15.47 1.11 10.11
C GLU A 83 14.79 2.38 10.63
N GLN A 84 15.38 3.50 10.34
CA GLN A 84 14.82 4.80 10.74
C GLN A 84 13.94 5.33 9.64
N SER A 85 12.82 5.98 10.00
CA SER A 85 11.98 6.69 9.05
C SER A 85 12.81 7.78 8.35
N THR A 86 12.73 7.83 7.03
CA THR A 86 13.34 8.91 6.24
C THR A 86 12.58 10.22 6.41
N VAL A 87 11.32 10.16 6.81
CA VAL A 87 10.48 11.32 7.12
C VAL A 87 10.57 11.59 8.61
N THR A 88 11.15 12.73 8.97
CA THR A 88 11.28 13.21 10.36
C THR A 88 10.07 14.06 10.72
N ASP A 89 9.62 13.96 11.98
CA ASP A 89 8.55 14.82 12.48
C ASP A 89 9.02 16.26 12.64
N GLY A 90 8.15 17.22 12.32
CA GLY A 90 8.40 18.64 12.57
C GLY A 90 7.89 19.06 13.94
N ASP A 91 8.07 20.33 14.27
CA ASP A 91 7.67 20.94 15.54
C ASP A 91 6.59 22.02 15.39
N LYS A 92 6.32 22.46 14.16
CA LYS A 92 5.33 23.50 13.89
C LYS A 92 3.92 22.93 13.85
N THR A 93 2.98 23.72 14.36
CA THR A 93 1.54 23.48 14.30
C THR A 93 0.91 24.29 13.18
N LEU A 94 -0.21 23.81 12.65
CA LEU A 94 -0.96 24.53 11.64
C LEU A 94 -1.83 25.61 12.27
N PRO A 95 -1.89 26.81 11.66
CA PRO A 95 -2.84 27.85 12.07
C PRO A 95 -4.28 27.38 11.85
N GLU A 96 -5.21 28.01 12.57
CA GLU A 96 -6.63 27.80 12.31
C GLU A 96 -7.02 28.38 10.96
N GLY A 97 -7.99 27.75 10.29
CA GLY A 97 -8.48 28.18 9.00
C GLY A 97 -8.00 27.30 7.86
N ARG A 98 -8.33 27.71 6.64
CA ARG A 98 -8.04 26.96 5.40
C ARG A 98 -6.83 27.52 4.71
N GLY A 99 -5.95 26.62 4.27
CA GLY A 99 -4.69 26.97 3.64
C GLY A 99 -4.61 26.66 2.17
N GLU A 100 -3.76 27.43 1.50
CA GLU A 100 -3.29 27.11 0.17
C GLU A 100 -2.24 26.00 0.25
N LEU A 101 -2.36 24.98 -0.62
CA LEU A 101 -1.36 23.96 -0.83
C LEU A 101 -0.46 24.39 -2.00
N ILE A 102 0.83 24.60 -1.73
CA ILE A 102 1.84 24.94 -2.74
C ILE A 102 2.76 23.74 -2.89
N VAL A 103 2.87 23.25 -4.11
CA VAL A 103 3.74 22.11 -4.47
C VAL A 103 4.81 22.62 -5.43
N ASN A 104 6.07 22.49 -5.03
CA ASN A 104 7.23 22.78 -5.85
C ASN A 104 8.24 21.64 -5.70
N VAL A 105 8.10 20.59 -6.51
CA VAL A 105 8.98 19.42 -6.52
C VAL A 105 9.95 19.55 -7.70
N GLU A 106 11.20 19.85 -7.41
CA GLU A 106 12.25 19.90 -8.43
C GLU A 106 12.68 18.49 -8.84
N SER A 107 12.84 17.58 -7.86
CA SER A 107 13.13 16.16 -8.10
C SER A 107 12.68 15.28 -6.96
N PHE A 108 12.28 14.04 -7.30
CA PHE A 108 11.99 12.98 -6.33
C PHE A 108 12.32 11.61 -6.90
N ALA A 109 13.03 10.78 -6.09
CA ALA A 109 13.26 9.35 -6.30
C ALA A 109 12.90 8.57 -5.02
N TYR A 110 12.49 7.29 -5.16
CA TYR A 110 12.19 6.43 -3.99
C TYR A 110 13.44 5.96 -3.25
N SER A 111 14.60 5.99 -3.89
CA SER A 111 15.91 5.61 -3.36
C SER A 111 16.99 6.43 -4.06
N GLU A 112 18.07 6.75 -3.36
CA GLU A 112 19.20 7.49 -3.90
C GLU A 112 19.83 6.85 -5.15
N ASP A 113 19.74 5.52 -5.27
CA ASP A 113 20.28 4.74 -6.40
C ASP A 113 19.31 4.65 -7.59
N THR A 114 18.11 5.23 -7.51
CA THR A 114 17.10 5.16 -8.57
C THR A 114 17.03 6.46 -9.36
N HIS A 115 16.65 6.36 -10.64
CA HIS A 115 16.34 7.53 -11.42
C HIS A 115 15.14 8.27 -10.81
N PRO A 116 15.18 9.62 -10.75
CA PRO A 116 14.04 10.39 -10.27
C PRO A 116 12.75 10.03 -11.01
N VAL A 117 11.66 9.95 -10.23
CA VAL A 117 10.31 9.63 -10.72
C VAL A 117 9.52 10.89 -11.05
N LEU A 118 9.87 12.01 -10.40
CA LEU A 118 9.26 13.33 -10.65
C LEU A 118 10.34 14.37 -10.90
N TYR A 119 10.05 15.30 -11.83
CA TYR A 119 10.91 16.41 -12.22
C TYR A 119 10.08 17.67 -12.44
N ASN A 120 10.46 18.78 -11.81
CA ASN A 120 9.89 20.13 -12.03
C ASN A 120 8.35 20.15 -12.02
N VAL A 121 7.75 19.48 -11.03
CA VAL A 121 6.30 19.49 -10.82
C VAL A 121 5.96 20.63 -9.87
N ASN A 122 5.25 21.66 -10.40
CA ASN A 122 4.85 22.81 -9.61
C ASN A 122 3.39 23.19 -9.88
N PHE A 123 2.66 23.50 -8.80
CA PHE A 123 1.29 24.03 -8.84
C PHE A 123 0.87 24.56 -7.48
N ASN A 124 -0.17 25.40 -7.48
CA ASN A 124 -0.78 25.93 -6.27
C ASN A 124 -2.26 25.60 -6.26
N LEU A 125 -2.79 25.26 -5.09
CA LEU A 125 -4.21 24.98 -4.89
C LEU A 125 -4.76 25.84 -3.76
N ALA A 126 -5.59 26.79 -4.10
CA ALA A 126 -6.34 27.56 -3.15
C ALA A 126 -7.51 26.72 -2.56
N PRO A 127 -8.00 27.05 -1.36
CA PRO A 127 -9.19 26.42 -0.79
C PRO A 127 -10.37 26.49 -1.78
N GLY A 128 -11.08 25.38 -1.93
CA GLY A 128 -12.24 25.29 -2.83
C GLY A 128 -11.89 24.90 -4.28
N GLN A 129 -10.62 24.76 -4.62
CA GLN A 129 -10.19 24.31 -5.94
C GLN A 129 -10.14 22.78 -6.02
N MET A 130 -10.45 22.28 -7.21
CA MET A 130 -10.33 20.86 -7.57
C MET A 130 -9.22 20.69 -8.61
N LEU A 131 -8.23 19.87 -8.28
CA LEU A 131 -7.14 19.49 -9.17
C LEU A 131 -7.39 18.10 -9.77
N GLY A 132 -7.33 18.01 -11.09
CA GLY A 132 -7.29 16.74 -11.82
C GLY A 132 -5.86 16.30 -12.12
N LEU A 133 -5.53 15.05 -11.83
CA LEU A 133 -4.26 14.42 -12.20
C LEU A 133 -4.53 13.28 -13.17
N CYS A 134 -3.94 13.31 -14.35
CA CYS A 134 -4.03 12.22 -15.32
C CYS A 134 -2.70 11.99 -16.03
N GLY A 135 -2.67 10.95 -16.85
CA GLY A 135 -1.47 10.53 -17.58
C GLY A 135 -1.33 9.01 -17.63
N PRO A 136 -0.43 8.47 -18.45
CA PRO A 136 -0.23 7.03 -18.58
C PRO A 136 0.20 6.37 -17.25
N THR A 137 0.05 5.05 -17.17
CA THR A 137 0.56 4.28 -16.04
C THR A 137 2.08 4.48 -15.92
N GLY A 138 2.56 4.66 -14.67
CA GLY A 138 3.99 4.96 -14.42
C GLY A 138 4.40 6.41 -14.67
N SER A 139 3.48 7.35 -14.92
CA SER A 139 3.80 8.76 -15.16
C SER A 139 4.18 9.56 -13.90
N GLY A 140 4.04 8.99 -12.70
CA GLY A 140 4.39 9.65 -11.43
C GLY A 140 3.21 10.16 -10.60
N LYS A 141 1.95 9.92 -10.99
CA LYS A 141 0.74 10.38 -10.23
C LYS A 141 0.76 9.94 -8.77
N SER A 142 0.90 8.64 -8.53
CA SER A 142 0.91 8.10 -7.16
C SER A 142 2.14 8.56 -6.37
N ALA A 143 3.29 8.80 -7.01
CA ALA A 143 4.46 9.38 -6.38
C ALA A 143 4.17 10.82 -5.90
N LEU A 144 3.53 11.64 -6.74
CA LEU A 144 3.12 12.99 -6.37
C LEU A 144 2.13 12.99 -5.20
N LEU A 145 1.12 12.10 -5.25
CA LEU A 145 0.17 11.96 -4.14
C LEU A 145 0.84 11.49 -2.85
N SER A 146 1.83 10.60 -2.93
CA SER A 146 2.61 10.14 -1.76
C SER A 146 3.43 11.27 -1.13
N LEU A 147 3.97 12.19 -1.93
CA LEU A 147 4.66 13.40 -1.43
C LEU A 147 3.68 14.35 -0.75
N ILE A 148 2.50 14.59 -1.32
CA ILE A 148 1.46 15.43 -0.70
C ILE A 148 1.00 14.83 0.63
N GLN A 149 0.87 13.50 0.71
CA GLN A 149 0.53 12.78 1.95
C GLN A 149 1.69 12.76 2.96
N ARG A 150 2.85 13.26 2.55
CA ARG A 150 4.10 13.19 3.33
C ARG A 150 4.41 11.77 3.79
N GLN A 151 4.28 10.81 2.88
CA GLN A 151 4.85 9.46 3.02
C GLN A 151 6.35 9.48 2.68
N PHE A 152 6.75 10.43 1.85
CA PHE A 152 8.12 10.76 1.47
C PHE A 152 8.27 12.28 1.43
N ASP A 153 9.49 12.77 1.56
CA ASP A 153 9.85 14.16 1.28
C ASP A 153 10.53 14.24 -0.10
N PRO A 154 10.35 15.32 -0.88
CA PRO A 154 11.04 15.48 -2.16
C PRO A 154 12.57 15.60 -1.94
N ASP A 155 13.40 15.07 -2.87
CA ASP A 155 14.86 15.20 -2.78
C ASP A 155 15.27 16.67 -2.91
N ARG A 156 14.63 17.38 -3.85
CA ARG A 156 14.79 18.81 -4.06
C ARG A 156 13.43 19.45 -4.25
N GLY A 157 13.32 20.69 -3.75
CA GLY A 157 12.08 21.41 -3.73
C GLY A 157 11.34 21.29 -2.40
N GLU A 158 10.11 21.77 -2.36
CA GLU A 158 9.34 21.92 -1.15
C GLU A 158 7.84 21.79 -1.41
N ILE A 159 7.13 21.23 -0.47
CA ILE A 159 5.67 21.29 -0.41
C ILE A 159 5.31 22.05 0.87
N SER A 160 4.44 23.05 0.74
CA SER A 160 4.01 23.87 1.87
C SER A 160 2.49 23.96 1.93
N PHE A 161 1.98 24.14 3.14
CA PHE A 161 0.58 24.38 3.43
C PHE A 161 0.45 25.54 4.42
N HIS A 162 -0.44 26.49 4.17
CA HIS A 162 -0.49 27.76 4.92
C HIS A 162 0.86 28.53 4.93
N GLY A 163 1.70 28.39 3.91
CA GLY A 163 3.03 28.99 3.86
C GLY A 163 4.05 28.33 4.80
N ILE A 164 3.72 27.21 5.44
CA ILE A 164 4.62 26.42 6.26
C ILE A 164 5.04 25.17 5.51
N SER A 165 6.34 24.88 5.48
CA SER A 165 6.86 23.66 4.87
C SER A 165 6.28 22.42 5.54
N LEU A 166 5.87 21.41 4.76
CA LEU A 166 5.40 20.15 5.33
C LEU A 166 6.49 19.47 6.17
N ARG A 167 7.78 19.72 5.87
CA ARG A 167 8.91 19.18 6.66
C ARG A 167 8.97 19.73 8.08
N GLU A 168 8.49 20.95 8.27
CA GLU A 168 8.48 21.62 9.57
C GLU A 168 7.21 21.34 10.38
N LEU A 169 6.15 20.83 9.74
CA LEU A 169 4.88 20.53 10.39
C LEU A 169 4.95 19.20 11.16
N ARG A 170 4.21 19.13 12.25
CA ARG A 170 3.91 17.86 12.92
C ARG A 170 3.12 16.95 11.99
N LEU A 171 3.57 15.70 11.86
CA LEU A 171 2.96 14.71 10.95
C LEU A 171 1.51 14.39 11.33
N ASP A 172 1.22 14.29 12.63
CA ASP A 172 -0.12 14.03 13.13
C ASP A 172 -1.08 15.15 12.73
N GLU A 173 -0.71 16.42 12.88
CA GLU A 173 -1.52 17.56 12.48
C GLU A 173 -1.73 17.61 10.97
N TRP A 174 -0.67 17.43 10.19
CA TRP A 174 -0.81 17.38 8.74
C TRP A 174 -1.78 16.28 8.29
N ARG A 175 -1.64 15.08 8.83
CA ARG A 175 -2.49 13.95 8.48
C ARG A 175 -3.95 14.13 8.86
N THR A 176 -4.27 14.87 9.90
CA THR A 176 -5.65 15.21 10.25
C THR A 176 -6.32 16.16 9.25
N ARG A 177 -5.53 16.90 8.47
CA ARG A 177 -6.03 17.77 7.40
C ARG A 177 -6.32 17.02 6.09
N LEU A 178 -5.92 15.76 5.99
CA LEU A 178 -6.06 14.94 4.80
C LEU A 178 -7.13 13.86 4.98
N ALA A 179 -7.95 13.68 3.97
CA ALA A 179 -8.74 12.47 3.76
C ALA A 179 -8.31 11.83 2.44
N VAL A 180 -7.99 10.56 2.47
CA VAL A 180 -7.42 9.86 1.31
C VAL A 180 -8.23 8.62 0.99
N VAL A 181 -8.63 8.47 -0.27
CA VAL A 181 -9.19 7.24 -0.83
C VAL A 181 -8.17 6.67 -1.80
N SER A 182 -7.60 5.53 -1.45
CA SER A 182 -6.60 4.84 -2.26
C SER A 182 -7.24 4.07 -3.42
N GLN A 183 -6.44 3.80 -4.44
CA GLN A 183 -6.83 3.04 -5.63
C GLN A 183 -7.44 1.66 -5.27
N THR A 184 -6.86 0.97 -4.30
CA THR A 184 -7.39 -0.31 -3.81
C THR A 184 -8.16 -0.09 -2.52
N PRO A 185 -9.51 -0.16 -2.55
CA PRO A 185 -10.33 0.03 -1.37
C PRO A 185 -10.16 -1.15 -0.39
N PHE A 186 -9.94 -0.83 0.88
CA PHE A 186 -9.85 -1.82 1.95
C PHE A 186 -10.98 -1.63 2.96
N LEU A 187 -11.66 -2.74 3.29
CA LEU A 187 -12.68 -2.80 4.34
C LEU A 187 -12.25 -3.80 5.41
N PHE A 188 -12.41 -3.41 6.65
CA PHE A 188 -12.20 -4.29 7.80
C PHE A 188 -13.37 -5.27 7.95
N SER A 189 -13.10 -6.42 8.57
CA SER A 189 -14.14 -7.40 8.92
C SER A 189 -14.96 -6.86 10.10
N ASP A 190 -15.92 -5.99 9.79
CA ASP A 190 -16.81 -5.29 10.70
C ASP A 190 -18.07 -4.84 9.95
N SER A 191 -19.01 -4.21 10.62
CA SER A 191 -20.21 -3.65 9.99
C SER A 191 -19.88 -2.56 8.97
N VAL A 192 -20.78 -2.31 8.02
CA VAL A 192 -20.67 -1.18 7.07
C VAL A 192 -20.58 0.15 7.82
N ALA A 193 -21.40 0.32 8.87
CA ALA A 193 -21.37 1.53 9.70
C ALA A 193 -20.01 1.77 10.33
N MET A 194 -19.41 0.75 10.94
CA MET A 194 -18.07 0.84 11.56
C MET A 194 -16.98 1.07 10.51
N ASN A 195 -17.12 0.48 9.33
CA ASN A 195 -16.20 0.75 8.23
C ASN A 195 -16.26 2.21 7.76
N ILE A 196 -17.43 2.83 7.71
CA ILE A 196 -17.57 4.26 7.39
C ILE A 196 -17.03 5.12 8.53
N ALA A 197 -17.38 4.78 9.78
CA ALA A 197 -17.00 5.53 10.97
C ALA A 197 -15.54 5.34 11.44
N LEU A 198 -14.73 4.55 10.72
CA LEU A 198 -13.40 4.14 11.14
C LEU A 198 -12.49 5.29 11.62
N GLY A 199 -12.52 6.43 10.92
CA GLY A 199 -11.72 7.61 11.28
C GLY A 199 -12.42 8.57 12.28
N LYS A 200 -13.71 8.32 12.59
CA LYS A 200 -14.52 9.12 13.50
C LYS A 200 -15.50 8.21 14.25
N PRO A 201 -15.01 7.43 15.25
CA PRO A 201 -15.82 6.42 15.93
C PRO A 201 -17.03 6.96 16.70
N ASP A 202 -17.03 8.25 17.02
CA ASP A 202 -18.10 9.00 17.69
C ASP A 202 -19.16 9.58 16.72
N ALA A 203 -19.07 9.24 15.43
CA ALA A 203 -20.03 9.70 14.43
C ALA A 203 -21.44 9.15 14.71
N THR A 204 -22.44 10.00 14.55
CA THR A 204 -23.84 9.61 14.67
C THR A 204 -24.28 8.78 13.45
N GLN A 205 -25.35 7.98 13.60
CA GLN A 205 -25.93 7.26 12.47
C GLN A 205 -26.36 8.22 11.35
N GLU A 206 -26.87 9.40 11.69
CA GLU A 206 -27.26 10.42 10.71
C GLU A 206 -26.06 10.95 9.91
N ASP A 207 -24.90 11.14 10.56
CA ASP A 207 -23.66 11.52 9.88
C ASP A 207 -23.20 10.45 8.90
N ILE A 208 -23.25 9.18 9.31
CA ILE A 208 -22.89 8.03 8.47
C ILE A 208 -23.81 7.94 7.25
N GLU A 209 -25.12 8.06 7.43
CA GLU A 209 -26.08 8.05 6.33
C GLU A 209 -25.91 9.23 5.38
N ARG A 210 -25.64 10.41 5.91
CA ARG A 210 -25.39 11.61 5.12
C ARG A 210 -24.20 11.42 4.17
N VAL A 211 -23.07 10.94 4.68
CA VAL A 211 -21.89 10.70 3.81
C VAL A 211 -22.06 9.51 2.87
N ALA A 212 -22.84 8.50 3.26
CA ALA A 212 -23.20 7.40 2.38
C ALA A 212 -24.06 7.87 1.19
N LYS A 213 -24.97 8.83 1.40
CA LYS A 213 -25.75 9.48 0.34
C LYS A 213 -24.84 10.30 -0.58
N LEU A 214 -23.90 11.07 -0.04
CA LEU A 214 -22.91 11.82 -0.83
C LEU A 214 -22.05 10.89 -1.70
N ALA A 215 -21.65 9.74 -1.16
CA ALA A 215 -20.89 8.71 -1.89
C ALA A 215 -21.78 7.82 -2.78
N SER A 216 -23.09 8.11 -2.90
CA SER A 216 -24.05 7.33 -3.69
C SER A 216 -24.07 5.82 -3.37
N VAL A 217 -23.90 5.45 -2.09
CA VAL A 217 -23.88 4.06 -1.62
C VAL A 217 -25.03 3.72 -0.66
N HIS A 218 -25.78 4.71 -0.21
CA HIS A 218 -26.87 4.56 0.78
C HIS A 218 -27.90 3.50 0.37
N GLU A 219 -28.41 3.59 -0.84
CA GLU A 219 -29.42 2.65 -1.35
C GLU A 219 -28.88 1.23 -1.49
N ASP A 220 -27.60 1.07 -1.84
CA ASP A 220 -26.96 -0.26 -1.88
C ASP A 220 -26.84 -0.86 -0.47
N ILE A 221 -26.50 -0.03 0.52
CA ILE A 221 -26.40 -0.47 1.92
C ILE A 221 -27.75 -0.92 2.44
N LEU A 222 -28.83 -0.19 2.14
CA LEU A 222 -30.20 -0.56 2.59
C LEU A 222 -30.69 -1.90 2.00
N ARG A 223 -30.13 -2.33 0.87
CA ARG A 223 -30.44 -3.63 0.24
C ARG A 223 -29.66 -4.81 0.85
N LEU A 224 -28.68 -4.54 1.71
CA LEU A 224 -27.95 -5.59 2.43
C LEU A 224 -28.84 -6.20 3.52
N PRO A 225 -28.60 -7.46 3.94
CA PRO A 225 -29.48 -8.19 4.87
C PRO A 225 -29.77 -7.44 6.18
N GLU A 226 -28.79 -6.73 6.74
CA GLU A 226 -28.90 -5.96 8.00
C GLU A 226 -28.59 -4.46 7.77
N GLY A 227 -28.68 -3.99 6.52
CA GLY A 227 -28.39 -2.61 6.17
C GLY A 227 -26.99 -2.18 6.63
N TYR A 228 -26.92 -1.08 7.37
CA TYR A 228 -25.66 -0.55 7.93
C TYR A 228 -24.96 -1.46 8.94
N GLN A 229 -25.68 -2.39 9.57
CA GLN A 229 -25.14 -3.34 10.54
C GLN A 229 -24.62 -4.62 9.88
N THR A 230 -24.78 -4.76 8.56
CA THR A 230 -24.27 -5.92 7.82
C THR A 230 -22.75 -6.01 7.97
N GLU A 231 -22.26 -7.15 8.47
CA GLU A 231 -20.83 -7.44 8.52
C GLU A 231 -20.28 -7.67 7.11
N VAL A 232 -19.18 -7.02 6.77
CA VAL A 232 -18.48 -7.08 5.48
C VAL A 232 -17.02 -7.45 5.68
N GLY A 233 -16.28 -7.69 4.60
CA GLY A 233 -14.88 -8.10 4.65
C GLY A 233 -14.68 -9.60 4.40
N GLU A 234 -13.56 -10.17 4.87
CA GLU A 234 -13.19 -11.57 4.56
C GLU A 234 -14.17 -12.62 5.11
N ARG A 235 -14.87 -12.30 6.20
CA ARG A 235 -15.78 -13.21 6.90
C ARG A 235 -17.26 -12.82 6.76
N GLY A 236 -17.55 -11.71 6.12
CA GLY A 236 -18.90 -11.18 5.97
C GLY A 236 -19.39 -11.21 4.52
N VAL A 237 -20.40 -10.39 4.25
CA VAL A 237 -20.99 -10.26 2.91
C VAL A 237 -19.95 -9.72 1.92
N MET A 238 -19.85 -10.38 0.77
CA MET A 238 -18.96 -9.94 -0.32
C MET A 238 -19.59 -8.76 -1.06
N LEU A 239 -18.95 -7.60 -0.99
CA LEU A 239 -19.33 -6.40 -1.72
C LEU A 239 -18.63 -6.33 -3.09
N SER A 240 -19.28 -5.72 -4.08
CA SER A 240 -18.66 -5.40 -5.36
C SER A 240 -17.53 -4.40 -5.22
N GLY A 241 -16.62 -4.34 -6.20
CA GLY A 241 -15.53 -3.35 -6.23
C GLY A 241 -16.04 -1.90 -6.10
N GLY A 242 -17.09 -1.57 -6.84
CA GLY A 242 -17.71 -0.24 -6.80
C GLY A 242 -18.37 0.09 -5.45
N GLN A 243 -19.00 -0.89 -4.78
CA GLN A 243 -19.53 -0.69 -3.43
C GLN A 243 -18.40 -0.44 -2.42
N LYS A 244 -17.30 -1.19 -2.49
CA LYS A 244 -16.13 -0.99 -1.63
C LYS A 244 -15.52 0.39 -1.83
N GLN A 245 -15.36 0.83 -3.08
CA GLN A 245 -14.86 2.19 -3.39
C GLN A 245 -15.77 3.26 -2.80
N ARG A 246 -17.08 3.17 -3.00
CA ARG A 246 -18.06 4.15 -2.49
C ARG A 246 -18.12 4.18 -0.96
N ILE A 247 -18.01 3.05 -0.28
CA ILE A 247 -17.88 3.01 1.19
C ILE A 247 -16.59 3.70 1.65
N SER A 248 -15.47 3.49 0.94
CA SER A 248 -14.21 4.17 1.24
C SER A 248 -14.28 5.67 1.00
N ILE A 249 -15.04 6.12 -0.01
CA ILE A 249 -15.33 7.54 -0.24
C ILE A 249 -16.17 8.10 0.92
N ALA A 250 -17.24 7.39 1.35
CA ALA A 250 -18.06 7.81 2.49
C ALA A 250 -17.22 7.94 3.76
N ARG A 251 -16.31 6.99 4.03
CA ARG A 251 -15.33 7.05 5.14
C ARG A 251 -14.49 8.32 5.10
N ALA A 252 -13.95 8.66 3.92
CA ALA A 252 -13.12 9.84 3.74
C ALA A 252 -13.92 11.15 3.93
N LEU A 253 -15.15 11.21 3.42
CA LEU A 253 -16.04 12.36 3.57
C LEU A 253 -16.45 12.62 5.02
N LEU A 254 -16.56 11.57 5.83
CA LEU A 254 -16.91 11.66 7.25
C LEU A 254 -15.84 12.38 8.07
N LEU A 255 -14.56 12.28 7.69
CA LEU A 255 -13.45 12.98 8.34
C LEU A 255 -13.56 14.49 8.23
N ASN A 256 -14.28 14.98 7.23
CA ASN A 256 -14.49 16.42 7.00
C ASN A 256 -13.16 17.20 6.85
N ALA A 257 -12.13 16.56 6.30
CA ALA A 257 -10.80 17.11 6.14
C ALA A 257 -10.75 18.31 5.17
N GLU A 258 -9.70 19.11 5.25
CA GLU A 258 -9.50 20.28 4.38
C GLU A 258 -9.10 19.88 2.96
N ILE A 259 -8.36 18.79 2.83
CA ILE A 259 -7.90 18.25 1.55
C ILE A 259 -8.43 16.82 1.40
N LEU A 260 -9.15 16.56 0.32
CA LEU A 260 -9.59 15.24 -0.08
C LEU A 260 -8.77 14.77 -1.28
N ILE A 261 -8.14 13.61 -1.15
CA ILE A 261 -7.38 12.96 -2.22
C ILE A 261 -8.13 11.69 -2.65
N LEU A 262 -8.45 11.62 -3.94
CA LEU A 262 -9.06 10.45 -4.58
C LEU A 262 -8.05 9.87 -5.59
N ASP A 263 -7.37 8.79 -5.23
CA ASP A 263 -6.42 8.13 -6.13
C ASP A 263 -7.12 6.97 -6.85
N ASP A 264 -7.55 7.23 -8.09
CA ASP A 264 -8.30 6.31 -8.97
C ASP A 264 -9.52 5.64 -8.28
N ALA A 265 -10.12 6.38 -7.35
CA ALA A 265 -11.13 5.89 -6.41
C ALA A 265 -12.51 5.66 -7.05
N LEU A 266 -12.70 5.99 -8.33
CA LEU A 266 -13.95 5.85 -9.07
C LEU A 266 -13.85 4.81 -10.21
N SER A 267 -12.71 4.13 -10.36
CA SER A 267 -12.45 3.24 -11.50
C SER A 267 -13.37 2.02 -11.60
N ALA A 268 -13.91 1.53 -10.49
CA ALA A 268 -14.86 0.41 -10.45
C ALA A 268 -16.33 0.85 -10.38
N VAL A 269 -16.61 2.16 -10.50
CA VAL A 269 -17.94 2.74 -10.45
C VAL A 269 -18.45 2.97 -11.88
N ASP A 270 -19.74 2.74 -12.12
CA ASP A 270 -20.36 3.04 -13.42
C ASP A 270 -20.46 4.55 -13.67
N GLY A 271 -20.53 4.96 -14.94
CA GLY A 271 -20.45 6.36 -15.33
C GLY A 271 -21.58 7.25 -14.76
N ARG A 272 -22.78 6.72 -14.57
CA ARG A 272 -23.90 7.48 -13.99
C ARG A 272 -23.65 7.77 -12.50
N THR A 273 -23.23 6.75 -11.78
CA THR A 273 -22.89 6.86 -10.34
C THR A 273 -21.65 7.72 -10.14
N GLU A 274 -20.62 7.60 -11.02
CA GLU A 274 -19.44 8.47 -11.03
C GLU A 274 -19.84 9.95 -11.14
N TYR A 275 -20.69 10.28 -12.14
CA TYR A 275 -21.17 11.65 -12.33
C TYR A 275 -21.90 12.19 -11.07
N GLN A 276 -22.76 11.36 -10.47
CA GLN A 276 -23.50 11.77 -9.26
C GLN A 276 -22.57 12.02 -8.06
N ILE A 277 -21.54 11.18 -7.89
CA ILE A 277 -20.54 11.36 -6.82
C ILE A 277 -19.77 12.65 -7.05
N LEU A 278 -19.29 12.90 -8.27
CA LEU A 278 -18.55 14.12 -8.60
C LEU A 278 -19.38 15.38 -8.38
N HIS A 279 -20.64 15.35 -8.76
CA HIS A 279 -21.59 16.45 -8.49
C HIS A 279 -21.76 16.70 -6.99
N ASN A 280 -21.98 15.65 -6.19
CA ASN A 280 -22.08 15.74 -4.75
C ASN A 280 -20.77 16.25 -4.10
N LEU A 281 -19.61 15.81 -4.64
CA LEU A 281 -18.29 16.24 -4.18
C LEU A 281 -18.03 17.72 -4.47
N ARG A 282 -18.53 18.25 -5.58
CA ARG A 282 -18.44 19.67 -5.91
C ARG A 282 -19.18 20.53 -4.89
N GLU A 283 -20.40 20.14 -4.52
CA GLU A 283 -21.18 20.85 -3.50
C GLU A 283 -20.53 20.74 -2.12
N TRP A 284 -20.09 19.52 -1.75
CA TRP A 284 -19.39 19.26 -0.50
C TRP A 284 -18.05 19.99 -0.44
N GLY A 285 -17.35 20.08 -1.58
CA GLY A 285 -16.01 20.65 -1.73
C GLY A 285 -15.93 22.16 -1.87
N GLN A 286 -17.04 22.94 -1.88
CA GLN A 286 -17.05 24.39 -2.17
C GLN A 286 -16.03 25.23 -1.38
N ASN A 287 -15.55 24.70 -0.28
CA ASN A 287 -14.54 25.35 0.55
C ASN A 287 -13.38 24.41 0.92
N ARG A 288 -13.17 23.31 0.20
CA ARG A 288 -12.13 22.32 0.44
C ARG A 288 -11.31 22.07 -0.81
N THR A 289 -10.09 21.72 -0.63
CA THR A 289 -9.22 21.31 -1.74
C THR A 289 -9.50 19.85 -2.09
N VAL A 290 -9.76 19.56 -3.36
CA VAL A 290 -9.98 18.20 -3.84
C VAL A 290 -8.93 17.87 -4.88
N ILE A 291 -8.26 16.73 -4.74
CA ILE A 291 -7.28 16.23 -5.71
C ILE A 291 -7.79 14.88 -6.21
N ILE A 292 -8.03 14.79 -7.51
CA ILE A 292 -8.54 13.58 -8.15
C ILE A 292 -7.48 13.07 -9.14
N SER A 293 -6.92 11.90 -8.86
CA SER A 293 -6.14 11.13 -9.83
C SER A 293 -7.08 10.16 -10.52
N ALA A 294 -7.15 10.20 -11.85
CA ALA A 294 -8.05 9.32 -12.58
C ALA A 294 -7.46 8.88 -13.92
N HIS A 295 -7.83 7.66 -14.33
CA HIS A 295 -7.60 7.14 -15.67
C HIS A 295 -8.76 7.49 -16.63
N ARG A 296 -9.98 7.66 -16.11
CA ARG A 296 -11.11 8.15 -16.87
C ARG A 296 -11.14 9.66 -16.83
N LEU A 297 -11.11 10.29 -18.02
CA LEU A 297 -11.10 11.76 -18.13
C LEU A 297 -12.47 12.38 -17.78
N SER A 298 -13.55 11.59 -17.81
CA SER A 298 -14.88 11.98 -17.30
C SER A 298 -14.84 12.47 -15.86
N ALA A 299 -14.02 11.84 -15.02
CA ALA A 299 -13.86 12.20 -13.61
C ALA A 299 -13.17 13.57 -13.41
N LEU A 300 -12.55 14.14 -14.44
CA LEU A 300 -11.77 15.37 -14.36
C LEU A 300 -12.47 16.57 -15.03
N THR A 301 -13.64 16.40 -15.60
CA THR A 301 -14.35 17.45 -16.36
C THR A 301 -14.67 18.69 -15.53
N GLU A 302 -14.89 18.51 -14.25
CA GLU A 302 -15.23 19.58 -13.29
C GLU A 302 -14.00 20.15 -12.55
N ALA A 303 -12.79 19.66 -12.85
CA ALA A 303 -11.57 20.14 -12.22
C ALA A 303 -11.26 21.59 -12.62
N SER A 304 -10.87 22.41 -11.64
CA SER A 304 -10.44 23.81 -11.87
C SER A 304 -9.18 23.88 -12.71
N GLU A 305 -8.30 22.91 -12.53
CA GLU A 305 -7.08 22.70 -13.29
C GLU A 305 -6.80 21.20 -13.43
N ILE A 306 -6.28 20.79 -14.57
CA ILE A 306 -5.84 19.42 -14.85
C ILE A 306 -4.35 19.43 -15.18
N LEU A 307 -3.60 18.55 -14.52
CA LEU A 307 -2.20 18.29 -14.82
C LEU A 307 -2.06 16.93 -15.49
N VAL A 308 -1.50 16.93 -16.69
CA VAL A 308 -1.17 15.71 -17.44
C VAL A 308 0.28 15.36 -17.17
N LEU A 309 0.50 14.31 -16.38
CA LEU A 309 1.84 13.82 -16.08
C LEU A 309 2.31 12.82 -17.15
N GLN A 310 3.52 13.01 -17.66
CA GLN A 310 4.21 12.05 -18.53
C GLN A 310 5.67 11.95 -18.11
N GLN A 311 6.15 10.75 -17.88
CA GLN A 311 7.55 10.50 -17.50
C GLN A 311 8.05 11.41 -16.36
N GLY A 312 7.20 11.64 -15.36
CA GLY A 312 7.56 12.42 -14.19
C GLY A 312 7.50 13.94 -14.33
N VAL A 313 7.09 14.46 -15.48
CA VAL A 313 6.94 15.92 -15.72
C VAL A 313 5.50 16.28 -16.06
N VAL A 314 5.12 17.53 -15.81
CA VAL A 314 3.84 18.08 -16.24
C VAL A 314 3.96 18.42 -17.73
N ALA A 315 3.43 17.54 -18.58
CA ALA A 315 3.48 17.69 -20.05
C ALA A 315 2.42 18.66 -20.58
N GLN A 316 1.23 18.67 -19.97
CA GLN A 316 0.12 19.57 -20.32
C GLN A 316 -0.56 20.07 -19.05
N ARG A 317 -1.10 21.28 -19.10
CA ARG A 317 -1.83 21.93 -18.01
C ARG A 317 -2.96 22.77 -18.58
N GLY A 318 -4.13 22.74 -17.97
CA GLY A 318 -5.29 23.55 -18.35
C GLY A 318 -6.60 22.96 -17.88
N GLN A 319 -7.73 23.47 -18.36
CA GLN A 319 -9.06 22.94 -18.10
C GLN A 319 -9.44 21.87 -19.12
N HIS A 320 -10.44 21.06 -18.80
CA HIS A 320 -10.94 20.00 -19.70
C HIS A 320 -11.26 20.53 -21.11
N THR A 321 -11.95 21.67 -21.19
CA THR A 321 -12.35 22.30 -22.46
C THR A 321 -11.16 22.72 -23.33
N GLU A 322 -10.08 23.15 -22.73
CA GLU A 322 -8.84 23.53 -23.40
C GLU A 322 -8.06 22.31 -23.84
N LEU A 323 -7.81 21.38 -22.89
CA LEU A 323 -6.97 20.20 -23.12
C LEU A 323 -7.61 19.22 -24.12
N SER A 324 -8.94 19.14 -24.17
CA SER A 324 -9.65 18.30 -25.15
C SER A 324 -9.48 18.78 -26.60
N GLN A 325 -9.12 20.05 -26.81
CA GLN A 325 -8.86 20.63 -28.12
C GLN A 325 -7.36 20.74 -28.46
N GLN A 326 -6.50 20.86 -27.42
CA GLN A 326 -5.07 20.98 -27.59
C GLN A 326 -4.45 19.63 -28.01
N SER A 327 -3.54 19.69 -29.01
CA SER A 327 -2.82 18.47 -29.42
C SER A 327 -1.96 17.92 -28.30
N GLY A 328 -2.07 16.61 -28.05
CA GLY A 328 -1.28 15.91 -27.02
C GLY A 328 -2.05 14.74 -26.40
N TRP A 329 -1.45 14.14 -25.38
CA TRP A 329 -1.96 12.92 -24.75
C TRP A 329 -3.40 13.05 -24.28
N TYR A 330 -3.79 14.18 -23.69
CA TYR A 330 -5.13 14.38 -23.14
C TYR A 330 -6.22 14.28 -24.22
N ARG A 331 -6.06 14.99 -25.34
CA ARG A 331 -7.00 14.96 -26.47
C ARG A 331 -7.10 13.56 -27.08
N ASP A 332 -5.96 12.91 -27.26
CA ASP A 332 -5.92 11.59 -27.89
C ASP A 332 -6.60 10.55 -27.00
N MET A 333 -6.35 10.61 -25.69
CA MET A 333 -7.03 9.75 -24.70
C MET A 333 -8.53 10.08 -24.61
N HIS A 334 -8.92 11.35 -24.63
CA HIS A 334 -10.32 11.75 -24.62
C HIS A 334 -11.09 11.18 -25.82
N ARG A 335 -10.50 11.26 -27.01
CA ARG A 335 -11.08 10.66 -28.21
C ARG A 335 -11.20 9.14 -28.11
N PHE A 336 -10.16 8.50 -27.58
CA PHE A 336 -10.17 7.06 -27.38
C PHE A 336 -11.32 6.65 -26.44
N GLN A 337 -11.47 7.30 -25.30
CA GLN A 337 -12.54 7.01 -24.34
C GLN A 337 -13.93 7.33 -24.89
N GLN A 338 -14.08 8.34 -25.75
CA GLN A 338 -15.34 8.61 -26.42
C GLN A 338 -15.75 7.48 -27.40
N ILE A 339 -14.80 6.95 -28.15
CA ILE A 339 -15.05 5.83 -29.07
C ILE A 339 -15.40 4.58 -28.27
N GLU A 340 -14.68 4.28 -27.20
CA GLU A 340 -14.95 3.15 -26.31
C GLU A 340 -16.36 3.23 -25.72
N ALA A 341 -16.78 4.38 -25.22
CA ALA A 341 -18.12 4.61 -24.70
C ALA A 341 -19.22 4.41 -25.76
N GLN A 342 -18.98 4.80 -27.02
CA GLN A 342 -19.93 4.60 -28.12
C GLN A 342 -20.06 3.13 -28.52
N LEU A 343 -18.99 2.34 -28.36
CA LEU A 343 -19.00 0.90 -28.65
C LEU A 343 -19.70 0.07 -27.56
N ASP A 344 -19.66 0.58 -26.33
CA ASP A 344 -20.29 -0.07 -25.15
C ASP A 344 -21.80 0.25 -25.04
N GLU A 345 -22.33 1.24 -25.78
CA GLU A 345 -23.78 1.44 -25.91
C GLU A 345 -24.37 0.33 -26.76
N PRO A 346 -25.26 -0.54 -26.23
CA PRO A 346 -25.89 -1.59 -27.04
C PRO A 346 -26.74 -0.93 -28.14
N ASP A 347 -26.61 -1.43 -29.38
CA ASP A 347 -27.38 -1.05 -30.55
C ASP A 347 -28.89 -1.18 -30.27
N THR A 348 -29.50 -0.11 -29.80
CA THR A 348 -30.95 -0.03 -29.51
C THR A 348 -31.76 0.29 -30.80
N GLN A 349 -31.22 0.01 -31.99
CA GLN A 349 -31.90 0.23 -33.26
C GLN A 349 -31.99 -1.06 -34.11
N THR A 350 -32.66 -2.07 -33.59
CA THR A 350 -33.30 -3.07 -34.46
C THR A 350 -34.72 -3.28 -33.95
N GLN A 351 -35.59 -2.25 -34.12
CA GLN A 351 -37.00 -2.48 -34.25
C GLN A 351 -37.19 -3.10 -35.64
N GLU A 352 -37.43 -4.42 -35.68
CA GLU A 352 -38.04 -5.06 -36.84
C GLU A 352 -39.35 -4.35 -37.15
N PRO A 353 -39.64 -4.03 -38.43
CA PRO A 353 -40.98 -3.59 -38.82
C PRO A 353 -41.92 -4.77 -38.72
N ASP A 354 -42.88 -4.61 -37.84
CA ASP A 354 -44.12 -5.43 -37.78
C ASP A 354 -44.72 -5.53 -39.17
N ASN A 355 -44.68 -6.73 -39.79
CA ASN A 355 -45.44 -7.02 -40.98
C ASN A 355 -46.71 -7.76 -40.58
N ALA A 356 -47.81 -7.08 -40.91
CA ALA A 356 -49.21 -7.49 -40.86
C ALA A 356 -49.50 -8.90 -41.37
#